data_d8eb1a0d310bac747fb99338214dc634
#
_entry.id   d8eb1a0d310bac747fb99338214dc634
#
_cell.length_a   1.000
_cell.length_b   1.000
_cell.length_c   1.000
_cell.angle_alpha   90.00
_cell.angle_beta   90.00
_cell.angle_gamma   90.00
#
_symmetry.space_group_name_H-M   'P 1'
#
loop_
_entity.id
_entity.type
_entity.pdbx_description
1 polymer ?
#
loop_
_entity_poly.entity_id
_entity_poly.type
_entity_poly.pdbx_seq_one_letter_code
_entity_poly.pdbx_strand_id
1 'polypeptide(L)'
;MTLIKESFQRLFPEREFKYKTYLEYNRRLGNFNANIKYDYNKISIHLNLQWKDIEDEIKIGLIQTLLVKVFKTKKRQTSNINLYNNFIKNIPTLTEKIHSNPILESSFHRVNNGFFFNQIEKPNLKWGTDSRRKLASYNFHDDTVTVSTIFKESREELLDYLMYHELLHKYHKFNHKNGRS
;
A
#
# COMPACT_ATOMS: atom_id res chain seq x y z
N MET A 1 -13.42 -15.08 20.29
CA MET A 1 -13.83 -13.71 19.89
C MET A 1 -13.38 -13.51 18.46
N THR A 2 -14.19 -12.91 17.55
CA THR A 2 -13.72 -12.69 16.17
C THR A 2 -12.75 -11.53 16.12
N LEU A 3 -11.73 -11.59 15.25
CA LEU A 3 -10.70 -10.53 15.11
C LEU A 3 -11.33 -9.15 14.82
N ILE A 4 -12.44 -9.11 14.08
CA ILE A 4 -13.18 -7.87 13.79
C ILE A 4 -13.82 -7.28 15.05
N LYS A 5 -14.46 -8.13 15.87
CA LYS A 5 -15.08 -7.69 17.12
C LYS A 5 -14.03 -7.16 18.09
N GLU A 6 -12.92 -7.85 18.23
CA GLU A 6 -11.81 -7.43 19.07
C GLU A 6 -11.22 -6.08 18.63
N SER A 7 -10.96 -5.94 17.33
CA SER A 7 -10.47 -4.69 16.73
C SER A 7 -11.41 -3.52 16.98
N PHE A 8 -12.71 -3.76 16.87
CA PHE A 8 -13.73 -2.74 17.15
C PHE A 8 -13.76 -2.34 18.64
N GLN A 9 -13.76 -3.30 19.55
CA GLN A 9 -13.83 -3.03 21.00
C GLN A 9 -12.58 -2.30 21.49
N ARG A 10 -11.38 -2.66 20.98
CA ARG A 10 -10.14 -1.93 21.29
C ARG A 10 -10.14 -0.52 20.71
N LEU A 11 -10.82 -0.28 19.56
CA LEU A 11 -10.91 1.03 18.93
C LEU A 11 -12.00 1.91 19.55
N PHE A 12 -13.12 1.32 19.95
CA PHE A 12 -14.32 1.99 20.49
C PHE A 12 -14.77 1.33 21.80
N PRO A 13 -14.00 1.40 22.87
CA PRO A 13 -14.31 0.72 24.12
C PRO A 13 -15.65 1.16 24.72
N GLU A 14 -16.09 2.39 24.39
CA GLU A 14 -17.36 2.98 24.85
C GLU A 14 -18.58 2.55 24.02
N ARG A 15 -18.38 1.79 22.92
CA ARG A 15 -19.47 1.42 22.01
C ARG A 15 -19.80 -0.07 22.09
N GLU A 16 -21.08 -0.37 22.13
CA GLU A 16 -21.56 -1.74 22.01
C GLU A 16 -21.35 -2.27 20.60
N PHE A 17 -20.85 -3.50 20.49
CA PHE A 17 -20.67 -4.17 19.22
C PHE A 17 -21.95 -4.92 18.79
N LYS A 18 -22.65 -4.43 17.78
CA LYS A 18 -23.94 -4.97 17.29
C LYS A 18 -23.89 -5.60 15.89
N TYR A 19 -22.68 -5.77 15.32
CA TYR A 19 -22.56 -6.15 13.93
C TYR A 19 -22.35 -7.66 13.75
N LYS A 20 -22.94 -8.22 12.67
CA LYS A 20 -22.52 -9.51 12.14
C LYS A 20 -21.21 -9.35 11.44
N THR A 21 -20.26 -10.27 11.65
CA THR A 21 -18.91 -10.17 11.09
C THR A 21 -18.66 -11.29 10.08
N TYR A 22 -17.95 -10.92 9.00
CA TYR A 22 -17.42 -11.86 8.02
C TYR A 22 -15.99 -11.47 7.68
N LEU A 23 -15.06 -12.43 7.81
CA LEU A 23 -13.65 -12.26 7.45
C LEU A 23 -13.29 -13.35 6.43
N GLU A 24 -12.76 -12.92 5.29
CA GLU A 24 -12.34 -13.82 4.21
C GLU A 24 -10.93 -13.45 3.73
N TYR A 25 -10.14 -14.49 3.42
CA TYR A 25 -8.87 -14.33 2.73
C TYR A 25 -9.04 -14.59 1.24
N ASN A 26 -8.66 -13.62 0.39
CA ASN A 26 -8.96 -13.62 -1.04
C ASN A 26 -7.67 -13.45 -1.88
N ARG A 27 -7.42 -14.40 -2.79
CA ARG A 27 -6.27 -14.38 -3.73
C ARG A 27 -6.36 -13.27 -4.79
N ARG A 28 -7.57 -12.77 -5.08
CA ARG A 28 -7.78 -11.74 -6.10
C ARG A 28 -7.37 -10.34 -5.66
N LEU A 29 -7.14 -10.15 -4.37
CA LEU A 29 -6.60 -8.90 -3.85
C LEU A 29 -5.10 -8.85 -4.12
N GLY A 30 -4.59 -7.68 -4.49
CA GLY A 30 -3.15 -7.43 -4.59
C GLY A 30 -2.45 -7.65 -3.25
N ASN A 31 -1.12 -7.81 -3.29
CA ASN A 31 -0.30 -8.09 -2.11
C ASN A 31 -0.60 -7.14 -0.96
N PHE A 32 -0.80 -7.70 0.23
CA PHE A 32 -1.15 -6.98 1.46
C PHE A 32 -2.34 -6.00 1.34
N ASN A 33 -3.15 -6.12 0.29
CA ASN A 33 -4.37 -5.35 0.18
C ASN A 33 -5.47 -5.92 1.07
N ALA A 34 -6.35 -5.01 1.50
CA ALA A 34 -7.54 -5.32 2.27
C ALA A 34 -8.67 -4.38 1.88
N ASN A 35 -9.89 -4.87 1.95
CA ASN A 35 -11.07 -4.03 1.81
C ASN A 35 -12.11 -4.34 2.88
N ILE A 36 -12.96 -3.37 3.14
CA ILE A 36 -14.09 -3.47 4.07
C ILE A 36 -15.38 -3.08 3.34
N LYS A 37 -16.42 -3.89 3.55
CA LYS A 37 -17.78 -3.55 3.19
C LYS A 37 -18.58 -3.43 4.48
N TYR A 38 -19.27 -2.32 4.62
CA TYR A 38 -20.15 -2.05 5.76
C TYR A 38 -21.57 -1.90 5.24
N ASP A 39 -22.45 -2.67 5.80
CA ASP A 39 -23.88 -2.59 5.55
C ASP A 39 -24.57 -2.63 6.90
N TYR A 40 -25.48 -1.72 7.15
CA TYR A 40 -26.25 -1.38 8.33
C TYR A 40 -25.97 -2.21 9.61
N ASN A 41 -25.92 -3.54 9.51
CA ASN A 41 -25.71 -4.48 10.62
C ASN A 41 -24.57 -5.48 10.37
N LYS A 42 -23.85 -5.36 9.25
CA LYS A 42 -22.81 -6.31 8.85
C LYS A 42 -21.50 -5.62 8.48
N ILE A 43 -20.42 -6.18 8.98
CA ILE A 43 -19.04 -5.78 8.62
C ILE A 43 -18.40 -6.99 7.93
N SER A 44 -18.05 -6.83 6.66
CA SER A 44 -17.33 -7.84 5.88
C SER A 44 -15.95 -7.32 5.52
N ILE A 45 -14.91 -8.06 5.86
CA ILE A 45 -13.52 -7.71 5.58
C ILE A 45 -12.92 -8.80 4.71
N HIS A 46 -12.29 -8.38 3.61
CA HIS A 46 -11.55 -9.26 2.72
C HIS A 46 -10.08 -8.87 2.78
N LEU A 47 -9.24 -9.83 3.10
CA LEU A 47 -7.79 -9.69 3.22
C LEU A 47 -7.10 -10.47 2.10
N ASN A 48 -5.97 -9.99 1.60
CA ASN A 48 -5.11 -10.81 0.75
C ASN A 48 -4.58 -12.01 1.54
N LEU A 49 -4.19 -13.10 0.85
CA LEU A 49 -3.68 -14.31 1.51
C LEU A 49 -2.45 -14.08 2.37
N GLN A 50 -1.59 -13.16 2.01
CA GLN A 50 -0.37 -12.85 2.77
C GLN A 50 -0.65 -12.43 4.22
N TRP A 51 -1.87 -11.94 4.50
CA TRP A 51 -2.28 -11.63 5.87
C TRP A 51 -2.48 -12.85 6.77
N LYS A 52 -2.53 -14.08 6.22
CA LYS A 52 -2.68 -15.30 7.04
C LYS A 52 -1.53 -15.49 8.01
N ASP A 53 -0.31 -15.26 7.53
CA ASP A 53 0.93 -15.52 8.26
C ASP A 53 1.40 -14.32 9.10
N ILE A 54 0.60 -13.24 9.12
CA ILE A 54 0.90 -12.04 9.89
C ILE A 54 0.26 -12.12 11.27
N GLU A 55 0.96 -11.61 12.27
CA GLU A 55 0.49 -11.55 13.65
C GLU A 55 -0.85 -10.82 13.81
N ASP A 56 -1.69 -11.31 14.71
CA ASP A 56 -3.04 -10.77 14.94
C ASP A 56 -3.01 -9.30 15.40
N GLU A 57 -2.03 -8.88 16.17
CA GLU A 57 -1.89 -7.49 16.61
C GLU A 57 -1.71 -6.50 15.43
N ILE A 58 -1.01 -6.92 14.37
CA ILE A 58 -0.86 -6.13 13.14
C ILE A 58 -2.17 -6.14 12.34
N LYS A 59 -2.84 -7.29 12.25
CA LYS A 59 -4.16 -7.40 11.59
C LYS A 59 -5.23 -6.58 12.31
N ILE A 60 -5.18 -6.52 13.64
CA ILE A 60 -6.05 -5.65 14.44
C ILE A 60 -5.83 -4.18 14.03
N GLY A 61 -4.58 -3.74 13.90
CA GLY A 61 -4.28 -2.38 13.45
C GLY A 61 -4.79 -2.06 12.04
N LEU A 62 -4.65 -2.99 11.10
CA LEU A 62 -5.25 -2.91 9.77
C LEU A 62 -6.77 -2.75 9.85
N ILE A 63 -7.43 -3.65 10.59
CA ILE A 63 -8.90 -3.63 10.74
C ILE A 63 -9.37 -2.33 11.39
N GLN A 64 -8.70 -1.86 12.42
CA GLN A 64 -8.98 -0.57 13.05
C GLN A 64 -8.87 0.59 12.04
N THR A 65 -7.86 0.59 11.19
CA THR A 65 -7.69 1.60 10.14
C THR A 65 -8.86 1.58 9.14
N LEU A 66 -9.35 0.40 8.77
CA LEU A 66 -10.51 0.24 7.89
C LEU A 66 -11.80 0.71 8.61
N LEU A 67 -11.98 0.39 9.89
CA LEU A 67 -13.14 0.83 10.68
C LEU A 67 -13.19 2.35 10.84
N VAL A 68 -12.06 3.00 11.06
CA VAL A 68 -11.96 4.48 11.13
C VAL A 68 -12.48 5.12 9.85
N LYS A 69 -12.12 4.55 8.67
CA LYS A 69 -12.58 5.05 7.36
C LYS A 69 -14.09 4.90 7.19
N VAL A 70 -14.63 3.71 7.52
CA VAL A 70 -16.05 3.38 7.33
C VAL A 70 -16.95 4.20 8.27
N PHE A 71 -16.56 4.30 9.53
CA PHE A 71 -17.35 5.05 10.52
C PHE A 71 -17.09 6.56 10.48
N LYS A 72 -16.24 7.05 9.57
CA LYS A 72 -15.90 8.47 9.39
C LYS A 72 -15.58 9.17 10.72
N THR A 73 -14.94 8.43 11.62
CA THR A 73 -14.59 8.96 12.95
C THR A 73 -13.33 9.82 12.85
N LYS A 74 -13.18 10.77 13.81
CA LYS A 74 -11.89 11.48 13.96
C LYS A 74 -10.77 10.45 14.09
N LYS A 75 -9.64 10.74 13.45
CA LYS A 75 -8.47 9.85 13.37
C LYS A 75 -8.05 9.42 14.77
N ARG A 76 -8.41 8.20 15.19
CA ARG A 76 -7.94 7.60 16.44
C ARG A 76 -6.61 6.92 16.16
N GLN A 77 -5.64 7.14 17.02
CA GLN A 77 -4.35 6.47 16.98
C GLN A 77 -4.29 5.47 18.14
N THR A 78 -4.15 4.20 17.79
CA THR A 78 -3.95 3.12 18.77
C THR A 78 -2.56 2.53 18.58
N SER A 79 -2.05 1.80 19.59
CA SER A 79 -0.79 1.06 19.45
C SER A 79 -0.83 0.09 18.26
N ASN A 80 -1.97 -0.57 18.03
CA ASN A 80 -2.16 -1.48 16.93
C ASN A 80 -2.12 -0.78 15.56
N ILE A 81 -2.73 0.40 15.42
CA ILE A 81 -2.64 1.22 14.19
C ILE A 81 -1.19 1.63 13.94
N ASN A 82 -0.45 2.00 14.97
CA ASN A 82 0.96 2.35 14.84
C ASN A 82 1.79 1.13 14.42
N LEU A 83 1.55 -0.04 15.03
CA LEU A 83 2.21 -1.29 14.67
C LEU A 83 1.95 -1.67 13.21
N TYR A 84 0.69 -1.61 12.76
CA TYR A 84 0.31 -1.80 11.37
C TYR A 84 1.02 -0.82 10.43
N ASN A 85 1.04 0.47 10.76
CA ASN A 85 1.69 1.48 9.94
C ASN A 85 3.20 1.23 9.82
N ASN A 86 3.85 0.82 10.92
CA ASN A 86 5.26 0.47 10.91
C ASN A 86 5.52 -0.78 10.07
N PHE A 87 4.68 -1.81 10.21
CA PHE A 87 4.77 -3.01 9.38
C PHE A 87 4.68 -2.68 7.90
N ILE A 88 3.65 -1.93 7.46
CA ILE A 88 3.47 -1.55 6.07
C ILE A 88 4.66 -0.73 5.54
N LYS A 89 5.21 0.18 6.33
CA LYS A 89 6.40 0.96 5.95
C LYS A 89 7.64 0.11 5.68
N ASN A 90 7.75 -1.04 6.33
CA ASN A 90 8.90 -1.92 6.20
C ASN A 90 8.72 -3.02 5.15
N ILE A 91 7.51 -3.26 4.64
CA ILE A 91 7.27 -4.26 3.58
C ILE A 91 8.20 -4.06 2.37
N PRO A 92 8.40 -2.84 1.82
CA PRO A 92 9.26 -2.64 0.67
C PRO A 92 10.70 -3.12 0.88
N THR A 93 11.22 -3.00 2.11
CA THR A 93 12.59 -3.42 2.43
C THR A 93 12.74 -4.94 2.53
N LEU A 94 11.64 -5.65 2.75
CA LEU A 94 11.60 -7.12 2.85
C LEU A 94 11.20 -7.78 1.54
N THR A 95 10.82 -6.98 0.52
CA THR A 95 10.37 -7.51 -0.77
C THR A 95 11.55 -7.92 -1.63
N GLU A 96 11.50 -9.14 -2.16
CA GLU A 96 12.52 -9.68 -3.05
C GLU A 96 12.61 -8.87 -4.35
N LYS A 97 13.83 -8.52 -4.77
CA LYS A 97 14.09 -7.70 -5.97
C LYS A 97 14.40 -8.60 -7.16
N ILE A 98 13.36 -9.18 -7.74
CA ILE A 98 13.46 -10.16 -8.85
C ILE A 98 13.17 -9.58 -10.22
N HIS A 99 12.58 -8.39 -10.30
CA HIS A 99 12.23 -7.76 -11.57
C HIS A 99 13.14 -6.55 -11.84
N SER A 100 13.88 -6.62 -12.95
CA SER A 100 14.62 -5.49 -13.48
C SER A 100 14.58 -5.51 -15.00
N ASN A 101 14.27 -4.36 -15.60
CA ASN A 101 14.33 -4.17 -17.05
C ASN A 101 15.44 -3.16 -17.35
N PRO A 102 16.38 -3.44 -18.28
CA PRO A 102 17.55 -2.59 -18.52
C PRO A 102 17.23 -1.13 -18.84
N ILE A 103 16.17 -0.86 -19.62
CA ILE A 103 15.77 0.51 -19.99
C ILE A 103 15.27 1.26 -18.75
N LEU A 104 14.40 0.63 -17.96
CA LEU A 104 13.88 1.20 -16.74
C LEU A 104 14.97 1.35 -15.66
N GLU A 105 15.92 0.43 -15.63
CA GLU A 105 17.07 0.50 -14.72
C GLU A 105 17.99 1.66 -15.06
N SER A 106 18.28 1.90 -16.33
CA SER A 106 19.03 3.07 -16.76
C SER A 106 18.34 4.38 -16.37
N SER A 107 17.03 4.48 -16.56
CA SER A 107 16.23 5.63 -16.11
C SER A 107 16.28 5.78 -14.57
N PHE A 108 16.12 4.69 -13.83
CA PHE A 108 16.25 4.71 -12.37
C PHE A 108 17.60 5.26 -11.93
N HIS A 109 18.70 4.80 -12.51
CA HIS A 109 20.04 5.26 -12.15
C HIS A 109 20.26 6.75 -12.45
N ARG A 110 19.83 7.25 -13.62
CA ARG A 110 19.91 8.68 -13.95
C ARG A 110 19.15 9.53 -12.95
N VAL A 111 17.91 9.12 -12.66
CA VAL A 111 17.02 9.87 -11.75
C VAL A 111 17.52 9.79 -10.30
N ASN A 112 17.90 8.59 -9.83
CA ASN A 112 18.38 8.42 -8.46
C ASN A 112 19.67 9.22 -8.21
N ASN A 113 20.59 9.20 -9.16
CA ASN A 113 21.81 10.00 -9.06
C ASN A 113 21.52 11.51 -9.12
N GLY A 114 20.73 11.96 -10.11
CA GLY A 114 20.52 13.39 -10.36
C GLY A 114 19.63 14.09 -9.32
N PHE A 115 18.65 13.40 -8.74
CA PHE A 115 17.64 14.04 -7.89
C PHE A 115 17.59 13.50 -6.46
N PHE A 116 18.10 12.29 -6.22
CA PHE A 116 18.03 11.66 -4.90
C PHE A 116 19.40 11.30 -4.32
N PHE A 117 20.50 11.75 -4.94
CA PHE A 117 21.86 11.52 -4.46
C PHE A 117 22.21 10.05 -4.18
N ASN A 118 21.64 9.14 -4.98
CA ASN A 118 21.74 7.67 -4.84
C ASN A 118 21.20 7.13 -3.49
N GLN A 119 20.30 7.85 -2.84
CA GLN A 119 19.74 7.43 -1.55
C GLN A 119 18.56 6.46 -1.67
N ILE A 120 17.99 6.28 -2.86
CA ILE A 120 16.86 5.39 -3.04
C ILE A 120 17.36 3.98 -3.40
N GLU A 121 16.98 3.01 -2.57
CA GLU A 121 17.18 1.61 -2.90
C GLU A 121 16.35 1.22 -4.14
N LYS A 122 16.99 0.50 -5.09
CA LYS A 122 16.35 0.11 -6.35
C LYS A 122 15.09 -0.73 -6.10
N PRO A 123 13.91 -0.30 -6.57
CA PRO A 123 12.71 -1.11 -6.54
C PRO A 123 12.73 -2.18 -7.64
N ASN A 124 11.75 -3.07 -7.63
CA ASN A 124 11.45 -3.86 -8.81
C ASN A 124 10.99 -2.93 -9.95
N LEU A 125 11.49 -3.16 -11.16
CA LEU A 125 11.23 -2.33 -12.34
C LEU A 125 10.62 -3.19 -13.45
N LYS A 126 9.40 -2.90 -13.85
CA LYS A 126 8.71 -3.66 -14.90
C LYS A 126 7.86 -2.78 -15.81
N TRP A 127 7.72 -3.25 -17.05
CA TRP A 127 6.72 -2.72 -17.96
C TRP A 127 5.33 -3.25 -17.58
N GLY A 128 4.35 -2.37 -17.63
CA GLY A 128 2.93 -2.70 -17.46
C GLY A 128 2.24 -3.04 -18.78
N THR A 129 0.94 -2.82 -18.82
CA THR A 129 0.14 -2.90 -20.05
C THR A 129 0.24 -1.60 -20.85
N ASP A 130 -0.20 -1.62 -22.10
CA ASP A 130 -0.40 -0.42 -22.92
C ASP A 130 -1.58 0.39 -22.35
N SER A 131 -1.27 1.37 -21.52
CA SER A 131 -2.28 2.17 -20.82
C SER A 131 -1.98 3.66 -20.92
N ARG A 132 -2.95 4.40 -21.47
CA ARG A 132 -2.93 5.87 -21.50
C ARG A 132 -3.53 6.52 -20.25
N ARG A 133 -4.23 5.75 -19.41
CA ARG A 133 -4.86 6.25 -18.18
C ARG A 133 -3.93 6.17 -16.97
N LYS A 134 -3.11 5.11 -16.92
CA LYS A 134 -2.15 4.89 -15.85
C LYS A 134 -0.77 4.77 -16.48
N LEU A 135 -0.06 5.89 -16.54
CA LEU A 135 1.21 6.01 -17.24
C LEU A 135 2.35 5.31 -16.47
N ALA A 136 2.35 5.46 -15.16
CA ALA A 136 3.24 4.77 -14.25
C ALA A 136 2.55 4.54 -12.90
N SER A 137 3.16 3.75 -12.03
CA SER A 137 2.75 3.60 -10.64
C SER A 137 3.83 2.95 -9.80
N TYR A 138 3.96 3.42 -8.57
CA TYR A 138 4.69 2.75 -7.53
C TYR A 138 3.74 1.97 -6.62
N ASN A 139 4.05 0.69 -6.39
CA ASN A 139 3.33 -0.16 -5.45
C ASN A 139 4.22 -0.44 -4.24
N PHE A 140 3.78 0.02 -3.07
CA PHE A 140 4.47 -0.16 -1.81
C PHE A 140 4.59 -1.62 -1.37
N HIS A 141 3.56 -2.42 -1.65
CA HIS A 141 3.44 -3.77 -1.09
C HIS A 141 4.38 -4.77 -1.73
N ASP A 142 4.88 -4.50 -2.91
CA ASP A 142 5.85 -5.32 -3.63
C ASP A 142 7.06 -4.51 -4.11
N ASP A 143 7.20 -3.28 -3.60
CA ASP A 143 8.26 -2.33 -3.94
C ASP A 143 8.54 -2.31 -5.45
N THR A 144 7.51 -2.07 -6.24
CA THR A 144 7.56 -2.16 -7.70
C THR A 144 7.17 -0.84 -8.35
N VAL A 145 8.02 -0.32 -9.23
CA VAL A 145 7.65 0.69 -10.22
C VAL A 145 7.21 -0.02 -11.49
N THR A 146 6.00 0.29 -11.93
CA THR A 146 5.44 -0.20 -13.19
C THR A 146 5.22 0.97 -14.12
N VAL A 147 5.76 0.91 -15.34
CA VAL A 147 5.62 1.95 -16.37
C VAL A 147 4.85 1.38 -17.56
N SER A 148 3.92 2.15 -18.12
CA SER A 148 3.16 1.75 -19.30
C SER A 148 4.08 1.50 -20.51
N THR A 149 3.78 0.46 -21.30
CA THR A 149 4.57 0.12 -22.48
C THR A 149 4.53 1.16 -23.60
N ILE A 150 3.60 2.14 -23.56
CA ILE A 150 3.59 3.27 -24.49
C ILE A 150 4.88 4.10 -24.44
N PHE A 151 5.65 4.01 -23.35
CA PHE A 151 6.90 4.76 -23.17
C PHE A 151 8.16 3.98 -23.56
N LYS A 152 8.04 2.74 -24.11
CA LYS A 152 9.22 1.95 -24.50
C LYS A 152 10.11 2.64 -25.53
N GLU A 153 9.49 3.37 -26.45
CA GLU A 153 10.16 4.11 -27.52
C GLU A 153 10.08 5.63 -27.32
N SER A 154 9.74 6.08 -26.12
CA SER A 154 9.69 7.49 -25.80
C SER A 154 11.09 8.07 -25.61
N ARG A 155 11.18 9.41 -25.62
CA ARG A 155 12.42 10.10 -25.23
C ARG A 155 12.76 9.76 -23.78
N GLU A 156 14.05 9.69 -23.48
CA GLU A 156 14.54 9.36 -22.14
C GLU A 156 14.03 10.33 -21.08
N GLU A 157 13.91 11.61 -21.39
CA GLU A 157 13.45 12.63 -20.46
C GLU A 157 12.01 12.37 -19.97
N LEU A 158 11.14 11.85 -20.84
CA LEU A 158 9.77 11.49 -20.46
C LEU A 158 9.75 10.29 -19.53
N LEU A 159 10.58 9.29 -19.82
CA LEU A 159 10.72 8.12 -18.98
C LEU A 159 11.31 8.49 -17.62
N ASP A 160 12.32 9.35 -17.59
CA ASP A 160 12.96 9.85 -16.39
C ASP A 160 12.00 10.70 -15.54
N TYR A 161 11.14 11.50 -16.17
CA TYR A 161 10.09 12.24 -15.46
C TYR A 161 9.10 11.29 -14.75
N LEU A 162 8.64 10.25 -15.44
CA LEU A 162 7.75 9.25 -14.83
C LEU A 162 8.46 8.50 -13.68
N MET A 163 9.69 8.09 -13.91
CA MET A 163 10.52 7.44 -12.88
C MET A 163 10.69 8.34 -11.66
N TYR A 164 11.03 9.60 -11.86
CA TYR A 164 11.15 10.59 -10.80
C TYR A 164 9.85 10.70 -9.98
N HIS A 165 8.71 10.80 -10.66
CA HIS A 165 7.40 10.89 -10.00
C HIS A 165 7.13 9.68 -9.09
N GLU A 166 7.38 8.47 -9.60
CA GLU A 166 7.15 7.25 -8.84
C GLU A 166 8.16 7.06 -7.70
N LEU A 167 9.42 7.49 -7.90
CA LEU A 167 10.42 7.47 -6.85
C LEU A 167 10.14 8.49 -5.74
N LEU A 168 9.47 9.61 -6.02
CA LEU A 168 8.98 10.52 -4.99
C LEU A 168 7.97 9.83 -4.06
N HIS A 169 7.08 8.98 -4.60
CA HIS A 169 6.18 8.19 -3.79
C HIS A 169 6.93 7.23 -2.87
N LYS A 170 7.99 6.58 -3.37
CA LYS A 170 8.86 5.72 -2.57
C LYS A 170 9.62 6.52 -1.51
N TYR A 171 10.20 7.67 -1.88
CA TYR A 171 11.00 8.52 -0.99
C TYR A 171 10.18 9.07 0.18
N HIS A 172 8.98 9.55 -0.09
CA HIS A 172 8.13 10.14 0.93
C HIS A 172 7.41 9.10 1.82
N LYS A 173 7.48 7.80 1.50
CA LYS A 173 6.98 6.69 2.31
C LYS A 173 5.79 7.07 3.19
N PHE A 174 4.58 7.08 2.68
CA PHE A 174 3.38 7.40 3.48
C PHE A 174 3.35 8.76 4.20
N ASN A 175 4.25 9.67 3.92
CA ASN A 175 4.16 11.04 4.41
C ASN A 175 3.00 11.80 3.72
N HIS A 176 1.86 11.15 3.52
CA HIS A 176 0.63 11.86 3.26
C HIS A 176 0.20 12.56 4.56
N LYS A 177 0.86 13.66 4.88
CA LYS A 177 0.19 14.74 5.59
C LYS A 177 -1.00 15.10 4.73
N ASN A 178 -2.21 15.01 5.29
CA ASN A 178 -3.44 15.45 4.65
C ASN A 178 -3.26 16.90 4.17
N GLY A 179 -2.75 17.08 2.98
CA GLY A 179 -2.78 18.32 2.22
C GLY A 179 -4.02 18.24 1.34
N ARG A 180 -4.98 19.08 1.61
CA ARG A 180 -6.12 19.37 0.75
C ARG A 180 -5.59 19.70 -0.64
N SER A 181 -6.05 18.99 -1.66
CA SER A 181 -6.21 19.52 -3.01
C SER A 181 -7.59 20.09 -3.13
#